data_13c0b73c5a607b546063cb868647be57
#
_entry.id   13c0b73c5a607b546063cb868647be57
#
_cell.length_a   1.000
_cell.length_b   1.000
_cell.length_c   1.000
_cell.angle_alpha   90.00
_cell.angle_beta   90.00
_cell.angle_gamma   90.00
#
_symmetry.space_group_name_H-M   'P 1'
#
loop_
_entity.id
_entity.type
_entity.pdbx_description
1 polymer ?
#
loop_
_entity_poly.entity_id
_entity_poly.type
_entity_poly.pdbx_seq_one_letter_code
_entity_poly.pdbx_strand_id
1 'polypeptide(L)'
;GLSNAHRMATVGFLKTLARGVAGDGITVNTVATGRFATDRMAELGGSLENVEAAARSEVPAGRLGTVEEYGDLVAFLCSQRAAYITGTVVPIDGGLLRSTV
;
A
#
# COMPACT_ATOMS: atom_id res chain seq x y z
N GLY A 1 -2.14 16.43 -9.44
CA GLY A 1 -0.87 17.11 -9.58
C GLY A 1 0.22 16.21 -10.15
N LEU A 2 1.42 16.72 -10.15
CA LEU A 2 2.57 15.99 -10.72
C LEU A 2 2.81 14.66 -10.02
N SER A 3 2.62 14.62 -8.70
CA SER A 3 2.79 13.39 -7.91
C SER A 3 1.81 12.30 -8.36
N ASN A 4 0.56 12.68 -8.63
CA ASN A 4 -0.43 11.72 -9.13
C ASN A 4 -0.09 11.23 -10.54
N ALA A 5 0.39 12.11 -11.40
CA ALA A 5 0.79 11.75 -12.76
C ALA A 5 1.95 10.74 -12.73
N HIS A 6 2.94 10.97 -11.88
CA HIS A 6 4.06 10.04 -11.69
C HIS A 6 3.57 8.67 -11.19
N ARG A 7 2.68 8.68 -10.22
CA ARG A 7 2.14 7.45 -9.63
C ARG A 7 1.38 6.64 -10.67
N MET A 8 0.54 7.29 -11.46
CA MET A 8 -0.23 6.63 -12.51
C MET A 8 0.66 6.05 -13.59
N ALA A 9 1.71 6.79 -13.98
CA ALA A 9 2.68 6.31 -14.97
C ALA A 9 3.42 5.07 -14.46
N THR A 10 3.82 5.07 -13.19
CA THR A 10 4.49 3.93 -12.57
C THR A 10 3.59 2.71 -12.52
N VAL A 11 2.34 2.87 -12.11
CA VAL A 11 1.35 1.78 -12.06
C VAL A 11 1.11 1.21 -13.47
N GLY A 12 0.98 2.08 -14.47
CA GLY A 12 0.81 1.65 -15.85
C GLY A 12 1.99 0.83 -16.36
N PHE A 13 3.20 1.28 -16.07
CA PHE A 13 4.42 0.55 -16.42
C PHE A 13 4.48 -0.83 -15.74
N LEU A 14 4.19 -0.86 -14.44
CA LEU A 14 4.23 -2.11 -13.67
C LEU A 14 3.15 -3.09 -14.15
N LYS A 15 1.99 -2.60 -14.55
CA LYS A 15 0.95 -3.45 -15.12
C LYS A 15 1.37 -4.07 -16.44
N THR A 16 2.03 -3.29 -17.29
CA THR A 16 2.58 -3.79 -18.55
C THR A 16 3.64 -4.85 -18.29
N LEU A 17 4.54 -4.60 -17.33
CA LEU A 17 5.56 -5.56 -16.93
C LEU A 17 4.91 -6.86 -16.43
N ALA A 18 3.89 -6.74 -15.56
CA ALA A 18 3.19 -7.89 -15.02
C ALA A 18 2.64 -8.79 -16.13
N ARG A 19 2.05 -8.21 -17.15
CA ARG A 19 1.52 -8.95 -18.30
C ARG A 19 2.64 -9.66 -19.06
N GLY A 20 3.79 -9.02 -19.20
CA GLY A 20 4.92 -9.58 -19.93
C GLY A 20 5.58 -10.76 -19.24
N VAL A 21 5.54 -10.83 -17.92
CA VAL A 21 6.24 -11.88 -17.15
C VAL A 21 5.30 -12.91 -16.52
N ALA A 22 3.99 -12.71 -16.66
CA ALA A 22 3.01 -13.63 -16.05
C ALA A 22 3.15 -15.06 -16.53
N GLY A 23 3.48 -15.25 -17.81
CA GLY A 23 3.68 -16.59 -18.38
C GLY A 23 4.86 -17.33 -17.79
N ASP A 24 5.80 -16.61 -17.18
CA ASP A 24 6.97 -17.20 -16.52
C ASP A 24 6.73 -17.47 -15.02
N GLY A 25 5.50 -17.31 -14.56
CA GLY A 25 5.16 -17.54 -13.17
C GLY A 25 5.59 -16.42 -12.23
N ILE A 26 5.85 -15.23 -12.78
CA ILE A 26 6.28 -14.07 -12.00
C ILE A 26 5.09 -13.13 -11.82
N THR A 27 4.84 -12.72 -10.59
CA THR A 27 3.79 -11.74 -10.29
C THR A 27 4.41 -10.39 -9.93
N VAL A 28 3.74 -9.32 -10.34
CA VAL A 28 4.17 -7.94 -10.05
C VAL A 28 2.96 -7.20 -9.49
N ASN A 29 3.01 -6.85 -8.22
CA ASN A 29 1.94 -6.15 -7.55
C ASN A 29 2.48 -4.93 -6.82
N THR A 30 1.65 -3.93 -6.66
CA THR A 30 1.99 -2.69 -5.98
C THR A 30 1.18 -2.57 -4.71
N VAL A 31 1.82 -2.16 -3.62
CA VAL A 31 1.12 -1.88 -2.37
C VAL A 31 1.05 -0.38 -2.19
N ALA A 32 -0.16 0.16 -2.12
CA ALA A 32 -0.39 1.59 -1.87
C ALA A 32 -0.53 1.78 -0.37
N THR A 33 0.53 2.27 0.26
CA THR A 33 0.68 2.33 1.70
C THR A 33 0.04 3.57 2.30
N GLY A 34 -0.81 3.40 3.31
CA GLY A 34 -1.37 4.47 4.11
C GLY A 34 -0.48 4.84 5.30
N ARG A 35 -1.12 5.07 6.45
CA ARG A 35 -0.43 5.52 7.67
C ARG A 35 -0.24 4.37 8.63
N PHE A 36 1.01 4.09 8.95
CA PHE A 36 1.40 2.99 9.83
C PHE A 36 2.17 3.49 11.04
N ALA A 37 2.07 2.74 12.14
CA ALA A 37 2.76 3.06 13.39
C ALA A 37 4.24 2.70 13.27
N THR A 38 5.03 3.66 12.76
CA THR A 38 6.47 3.51 12.59
C THR A 38 7.19 4.64 13.31
N ASP A 39 8.47 4.45 13.61
CA ASP A 39 9.30 5.48 14.23
C ASP A 39 9.36 6.74 13.36
N ARG A 40 9.46 6.57 12.06
CA ARG A 40 9.50 7.70 11.13
C ARG A 40 8.19 8.49 11.17
N MET A 41 7.06 7.80 11.24
CA MET A 41 5.75 8.46 11.33
C MET A 41 5.65 9.26 12.62
N ALA A 42 6.13 8.70 13.73
CA ALA A 42 6.16 9.39 15.02
C ALA A 42 7.03 10.64 14.96
N GLU A 43 8.20 10.57 14.33
CA GLU A 43 9.10 11.70 14.16
C GLU A 43 8.46 12.84 13.35
N LEU A 44 7.83 12.49 12.23
CA LEU A 44 7.20 13.47 11.34
C LEU A 44 6.00 14.16 12.00
N GLY A 45 5.25 13.44 12.82
CA GLY A 45 4.07 13.97 13.49
C GLY A 45 4.33 14.56 14.87
N GLY A 46 5.58 14.55 15.32
CA GLY A 46 5.98 15.05 16.64
C GLY A 46 5.99 14.00 17.74
N SER A 47 5.09 13.02 17.67
CA SER A 47 5.06 11.88 18.58
C SER A 47 4.10 10.83 18.03
N LEU A 48 4.23 9.59 18.50
CA LEU A 48 3.28 8.53 18.13
C LEU A 48 1.86 8.89 18.58
N GLU A 49 1.74 9.48 19.76
CA GLU A 49 0.45 9.91 20.33
C GLU A 49 -0.25 10.92 19.43
N ASN A 50 0.48 11.88 18.88
CA ASN A 50 -0.06 12.87 17.97
C ASN A 50 -0.54 12.23 16.67
N VAL A 51 0.23 11.30 16.13
CA VAL A 51 -0.11 10.62 14.89
C VAL A 51 -1.34 9.74 15.07
N GLU A 52 -1.44 9.04 16.20
CA GLU A 52 -2.61 8.23 16.53
C GLU A 52 -3.86 9.09 16.70
N ALA A 53 -3.73 10.24 17.35
CA ALA A 53 -4.85 11.15 17.53
C ALA A 53 -5.36 11.67 16.19
N ALA A 54 -4.46 12.03 15.27
CA ALA A 54 -4.82 12.46 13.93
C ALA A 54 -5.51 11.31 13.16
N ALA A 55 -5.02 10.10 13.29
CA ALA A 55 -5.59 8.95 12.60
C ALA A 55 -7.03 8.66 13.03
N ARG A 56 -7.37 8.89 14.30
CA ARG A 56 -8.73 8.68 14.79
C ARG A 56 -9.76 9.49 14.01
N SER A 57 -9.40 10.68 13.54
CA SER A 57 -10.33 11.54 12.79
C SER A 57 -10.13 11.49 11.29
N GLU A 58 -8.92 11.23 10.81
CA GLU A 58 -8.59 11.35 9.40
C GLU A 58 -8.65 10.03 8.63
N VAL A 59 -8.38 8.91 9.31
CA VAL A 59 -8.43 7.58 8.68
C VAL A 59 -9.81 6.96 8.93
N PRO A 60 -10.52 6.53 7.88
CA PRO A 60 -11.85 5.91 8.08
C PRO A 60 -11.87 4.78 9.09
N ALA A 61 -10.83 3.91 9.12
CA ALA A 61 -10.73 2.86 10.14
C ALA A 61 -10.46 3.39 11.54
N GLY A 62 -10.13 4.68 11.68
CA GLY A 62 -9.95 5.35 12.96
C GLY A 62 -8.64 5.04 13.67
N ARG A 63 -7.67 4.49 12.98
CA ARG A 63 -6.39 4.11 13.59
C ARG A 63 -5.29 4.01 12.55
N LEU A 64 -4.05 3.98 13.03
CA LEU A 64 -2.89 3.62 12.20
C LEU A 64 -2.91 2.11 11.92
N GLY A 65 -2.34 1.71 10.80
CA GLY A 65 -2.06 0.30 10.57
C GLY A 65 -0.86 -0.14 11.40
N THR A 66 -0.79 -1.42 11.70
CA THR A 66 0.38 -1.99 12.39
C THR A 66 1.38 -2.52 11.36
N VAL A 67 2.66 -2.56 11.75
CA VAL A 67 3.69 -3.10 10.85
C VAL A 67 3.44 -4.58 10.58
N GLU A 68 2.83 -5.29 11.50
CA GLU A 68 2.45 -6.69 11.33
C GLU A 68 1.39 -6.85 10.25
N GLU A 69 0.41 -5.96 10.21
CA GLU A 69 -0.61 -5.98 9.15
C GLU A 69 0.02 -5.77 7.77
N TYR A 70 0.98 -4.86 7.68
CA TYR A 70 1.70 -4.64 6.44
C TYR A 70 2.50 -5.89 6.03
N GLY A 71 3.25 -6.45 6.97
CA GLY A 71 4.05 -7.65 6.74
C GLY A 71 3.21 -8.85 6.31
N ASP A 72 2.04 -9.02 6.90
CA ASP A 72 1.13 -10.11 6.56
C ASP A 72 0.66 -10.00 5.10
N LEU A 73 0.34 -8.80 4.65
CA LEU A 73 -0.05 -8.59 3.26
C LEU A 73 1.10 -8.91 2.30
N VAL A 74 2.29 -8.40 2.58
CA VAL A 74 3.45 -8.63 1.72
C VAL A 74 3.79 -10.12 1.68
N ALA A 75 3.78 -10.78 2.83
CA ALA A 75 4.03 -12.21 2.91
C ALA A 75 3.03 -13.03 2.09
N PHE A 76 1.75 -12.65 2.15
CA PHE A 76 0.73 -13.30 1.34
C PHE A 76 0.98 -13.11 -0.15
N LEU A 77 1.24 -11.87 -0.57
CA LEU A 77 1.49 -11.56 -1.99
C LEU A 77 2.72 -12.27 -2.54
N CYS A 78 3.70 -12.57 -1.67
CA CYS A 78 4.91 -13.30 -2.05
C CYS A 78 4.75 -14.81 -1.98
N SER A 79 3.59 -15.31 -1.56
CA SER A 79 3.37 -16.74 -1.36
C SER A 79 2.73 -17.40 -2.58
N GLN A 80 2.78 -18.73 -2.62
CA GLN A 80 2.11 -19.50 -3.67
C GLN A 80 0.59 -19.30 -3.65
N ARG A 81 0.03 -18.90 -2.50
CA ARG A 81 -1.39 -18.61 -2.38
C ARG A 81 -1.83 -17.44 -3.24
N ALA A 82 -0.91 -16.53 -3.56
CA ALA A 82 -1.18 -15.36 -4.39
C ALA A 82 -0.68 -15.57 -5.83
N ALA A 83 -0.46 -16.79 -6.26
CA ALA A 83 0.16 -17.09 -7.56
C ALA A 83 -0.64 -16.57 -8.77
N TYR A 84 -1.95 -16.36 -8.61
CA TYR A 84 -2.80 -15.88 -9.69
C TYR A 84 -3.10 -14.38 -9.57
N ILE A 85 -2.48 -13.70 -8.60
CA ILE A 85 -2.65 -12.25 -8.37
C ILE A 85 -1.45 -11.55 -8.97
N THR A 86 -1.69 -10.74 -10.01
CA THR A 86 -0.63 -9.96 -10.64
C THR A 86 -1.21 -8.73 -11.32
N GLY A 87 -0.41 -7.70 -11.47
CA GLY A 87 -0.81 -6.45 -12.11
C GLY A 87 -1.76 -5.61 -11.26
N THR A 88 -1.83 -5.86 -9.96
CA THR A 88 -2.78 -5.18 -9.08
C THR A 88 -2.11 -4.07 -8.29
N VAL A 89 -2.95 -3.14 -7.83
CA VAL A 89 -2.58 -2.17 -6.81
C VAL A 89 -3.45 -2.48 -5.59
N VAL A 90 -2.83 -2.81 -4.48
CA VAL A 90 -3.54 -3.16 -3.24
C VAL A 90 -3.37 -2.02 -2.23
N PRO A 91 -4.41 -1.23 -2.00
CA PRO A 91 -4.36 -0.23 -0.93
C PRO A 91 -4.37 -0.91 0.44
N ILE A 92 -3.48 -0.47 1.32
CA ILE A 92 -3.48 -0.90 2.72
C ILE A 92 -3.42 0.37 3.57
N ASP A 93 -4.59 0.96 3.83
CA ASP A 93 -4.70 2.34 4.30
C ASP A 93 -5.89 2.62 5.21
N GLY A 94 -6.59 1.59 5.63
CA GLY A 94 -7.76 1.77 6.48
C GLY A 94 -8.91 2.53 5.83
N GLY A 95 -8.93 2.56 4.50
CA GLY A 95 -9.98 3.24 3.74
C GLY A 95 -9.64 4.69 3.40
N LEU A 96 -8.41 5.13 3.64
CA LEU A 96 -8.01 6.51 3.41
C LEU A 96 -8.06 6.91 1.93
N LEU A 97 -7.74 6.00 1.02
CA LEU A 97 -7.73 6.26 -0.40
C LEU A 97 -9.16 6.39 -0.93
N ARG A 98 -9.42 7.46 -1.68
CA ARG A 98 -10.76 7.76 -2.20
C ARG A 98 -10.94 7.38 -3.66
N SER A 99 -9.84 7.25 -4.39
CA SER A 99 -9.91 6.94 -5.82
C SER A 99 -9.78 5.44 -6.06
N THR A 100 -10.37 4.98 -7.14
CA THR A 100 -10.15 3.62 -7.64
C THR A 100 -8.81 3.59 -8.38
N VAL A 101 -7.96 2.70 -8.01
CA VAL A 101 -6.64 2.55 -8.66
C VAL A 101 -6.50 1.18 -9.29
#